data_9d7c049d511b78c055bc1757a70664f0
#
_entry.id   9d7c049d511b78c055bc1757a70664f0
#
_cell.length_a   1.000
_cell.length_b   1.000
_cell.length_c   1.000
_cell.angle_alpha   90.00
_cell.angle_beta   90.00
_cell.angle_gamma   90.00
#
_symmetry.space_group_name_H-M   'P 1'
#
loop_
_entity.id
_entity.type
_entity.pdbx_description
1 polymer ?
#
loop_
_entity_poly.entity_id
_entity_poly.type
_entity_poly.pdbx_seq_one_letter_code
_entity_poly.pdbx_strand_id
1 'polypeptide(L)'
;DATVGKVLNDKITAINTRLGTGSSSAYMSFNASWTEVNMKSCQINNLYKVGKMVELDLALTFKVEQVTGVKSKIGTISSGILPRCEISVPTSSFAPNATNPNGTANAELRITTDGKVYWYNSTASSIPANGGMKAHAVWITN
;
A
#
# COMPACT_ATOMS: atom_id res chain seq x y z
N ASP A 1 -19.31 4.78 -41.93
CA ASP A 1 -18.59 3.85 -42.79
C ASP A 1 -17.53 3.07 -42.00
N ALA A 2 -16.86 2.11 -42.62
CA ALA A 2 -15.90 1.26 -41.99
C ALA A 2 -14.66 2.05 -41.43
N THR A 3 -14.30 3.18 -42.04
CA THR A 3 -13.22 4.05 -41.60
C THR A 3 -13.58 4.77 -40.30
N VAL A 4 -14.76 5.29 -40.17
CA VAL A 4 -15.26 5.91 -38.93
C VAL A 4 -15.32 4.89 -37.81
N GLY A 5 -15.88 3.69 -38.06
CA GLY A 5 -15.90 2.61 -37.09
C GLY A 5 -14.54 2.20 -36.59
N LYS A 6 -13.55 2.12 -37.50
CA LYS A 6 -12.16 1.83 -37.11
C LYS A 6 -11.57 2.93 -36.23
N VAL A 7 -11.73 4.20 -36.59
CA VAL A 7 -11.24 5.33 -35.79
C VAL A 7 -11.85 5.34 -34.40
N LEU A 8 -13.15 5.11 -34.27
CA LEU A 8 -13.81 5.01 -32.96
C LEU A 8 -13.26 3.84 -32.13
N ASN A 9 -13.12 2.68 -32.74
CA ASN A 9 -12.56 1.51 -32.06
C ASN A 9 -11.14 1.75 -31.56
N ASP A 10 -10.28 2.35 -32.40
CA ASP A 10 -8.90 2.69 -32.03
C ASP A 10 -8.87 3.68 -30.85
N LYS A 11 -9.77 4.68 -30.84
CA LYS A 11 -9.88 5.62 -29.70
C LYS A 11 -10.37 4.95 -28.43
N ILE A 12 -11.35 4.07 -28.52
CA ILE A 12 -11.85 3.30 -27.37
C ILE A 12 -10.73 2.42 -26.81
N THR A 13 -10.01 1.73 -27.66
CA THR A 13 -8.85 0.91 -27.26
C THR A 13 -7.79 1.75 -26.57
N ALA A 14 -7.44 2.92 -27.13
CA ALA A 14 -6.48 3.83 -26.52
C ALA A 14 -6.95 4.34 -25.14
N ILE A 15 -8.21 4.68 -24.99
CA ILE A 15 -8.80 5.10 -23.70
C ILE A 15 -8.72 3.94 -22.70
N ASN A 16 -9.16 2.75 -23.08
CA ASN A 16 -9.14 1.57 -22.22
C ASN A 16 -7.71 1.22 -21.78
N THR A 17 -6.74 1.32 -22.67
CA THR A 17 -5.31 1.11 -22.33
C THR A 17 -4.84 2.13 -21.30
N ARG A 18 -5.21 3.39 -21.45
CA ARG A 18 -4.86 4.46 -20.50
C ARG A 18 -5.53 4.30 -19.14
N LEU A 19 -6.75 3.83 -19.11
CA LEU A 19 -7.50 3.54 -17.89
C LEU A 19 -7.14 2.18 -17.29
N GLY A 20 -6.53 1.29 -18.07
CA GLY A 20 -6.28 -0.09 -17.67
C GLY A 20 -7.56 -0.96 -17.65
N THR A 21 -8.58 -0.54 -18.37
CA THR A 21 -9.92 -1.19 -18.41
C THR A 21 -10.12 -1.92 -19.72
N GLY A 22 -9.39 -2.68 -20.21
CA GLY A 22 -9.64 -3.42 -21.45
C GLY A 22 -8.89 -4.73 -21.44
N SER A 23 -9.56 -5.80 -21.55
CA SER A 23 -9.05 -7.17 -21.44
C SER A 23 -8.75 -7.64 -20.01
N SER A 24 -8.49 -8.91 -19.87
CA SER A 24 -8.30 -9.67 -18.61
C SER A 24 -7.22 -9.17 -17.65
N SER A 25 -6.50 -8.11 -17.97
CA SER A 25 -5.43 -7.54 -17.15
C SER A 25 -5.80 -6.20 -16.48
N ALA A 26 -7.05 -5.82 -16.52
CA ALA A 26 -7.50 -4.56 -15.92
C ALA A 26 -7.26 -4.50 -14.39
N TYR A 27 -7.23 -5.64 -13.76
CA TYR A 27 -7.01 -5.80 -12.33
C TYR A 27 -5.77 -6.67 -12.10
N MET A 28 -4.72 -6.07 -11.59
CA MET A 28 -3.45 -6.76 -11.36
C MET A 28 -3.12 -6.81 -9.89
N SER A 29 -2.84 -8.00 -9.40
CA SER A 29 -2.32 -8.21 -8.04
C SER A 29 -0.81 -8.12 -8.05
N PHE A 30 -0.25 -7.46 -7.05
CA PHE A 30 1.19 -7.32 -6.84
C PHE A 30 1.59 -7.89 -5.50
N ASN A 31 2.85 -8.26 -5.38
CA ASN A 31 3.44 -8.67 -4.12
C ASN A 31 4.37 -7.58 -3.60
N ALA A 32 4.28 -7.33 -2.30
CA ALA A 32 5.25 -6.52 -1.58
C ALA A 32 6.06 -7.42 -0.64
N SER A 33 7.28 -7.03 -0.36
CA SER A 33 8.11 -7.68 0.64
C SER A 33 7.93 -6.98 1.98
N TRP A 34 7.50 -7.72 3.00
CA TRP A 34 7.32 -7.27 4.38
C TRP A 34 8.25 -8.03 5.34
N THR A 35 9.42 -8.42 4.86
CA THR A 35 10.37 -9.27 5.58
C THR A 35 11.47 -8.50 6.29
N GLU A 36 11.26 -7.25 6.59
CA GLU A 36 12.23 -6.45 7.34
C GLU A 36 12.40 -6.98 8.77
N VAL A 37 13.55 -6.69 9.37
CA VAL A 37 13.97 -7.26 10.67
C VAL A 37 12.92 -7.11 11.78
N ASN A 38 12.12 -6.05 11.70
CA ASN A 38 11.13 -5.72 12.73
C ASN A 38 9.75 -6.34 12.50
N MET A 39 9.57 -7.10 11.40
CA MET A 39 8.29 -7.69 11.06
C MET A 39 8.18 -9.14 11.52
N LYS A 40 7.08 -9.49 12.17
CA LYS A 40 6.77 -10.86 12.60
C LYS A 40 5.91 -11.60 11.58
N SER A 41 4.84 -10.97 11.15
CA SER A 41 3.89 -11.57 10.21
C SER A 41 3.08 -10.48 9.50
N CYS A 42 2.56 -10.83 8.33
CA CYS A 42 1.62 -10.02 7.57
C CYS A 42 0.30 -10.79 7.48
N GLN A 43 -0.76 -10.25 8.07
CA GLN A 43 -2.09 -10.86 8.08
C GLN A 43 -2.91 -10.46 6.85
N ILE A 44 -2.76 -9.21 6.42
CA ILE A 44 -3.40 -8.68 5.21
C ILE A 44 -2.30 -8.05 4.36
N ASN A 45 -2.21 -8.48 3.12
CA ASN A 45 -1.27 -7.97 2.14
C ASN A 45 -1.97 -7.99 0.77
N ASN A 46 -2.87 -7.04 0.58
CA ASN A 46 -3.59 -6.88 -0.67
C ASN A 46 -3.04 -5.65 -1.38
N LEU A 47 -2.45 -5.87 -2.53
CA LEU A 47 -1.83 -4.81 -3.33
C LEU A 47 -2.27 -4.97 -4.77
N TYR A 48 -3.12 -4.06 -5.22
CA TYR A 48 -3.80 -4.14 -6.49
C TYR A 48 -3.59 -2.89 -7.33
N LYS A 49 -3.59 -3.08 -8.64
CA LYS A 49 -3.51 -1.99 -9.61
C LYS A 49 -4.65 -2.09 -10.62
N VAL A 50 -5.32 -0.97 -10.86
CA VAL A 50 -6.27 -0.79 -11.94
C VAL A 50 -5.90 0.48 -12.70
N GLY A 51 -5.49 0.34 -13.96
CA GLY A 51 -4.94 1.45 -14.71
C GLY A 51 -3.70 2.02 -14.05
N LYS A 52 -3.74 3.28 -13.66
CA LYS A 52 -2.67 3.94 -12.91
C LYS A 52 -2.95 4.05 -11.41
N MET A 53 -4.08 3.57 -10.95
CA MET A 53 -4.44 3.60 -9.54
C MET A 53 -3.96 2.31 -8.86
N VAL A 54 -3.28 2.48 -7.74
CA VAL A 54 -2.81 1.39 -6.89
C VAL A 54 -3.47 1.49 -5.53
N GLU A 55 -3.93 0.37 -5.01
CA GLU A 55 -4.56 0.24 -3.70
C GLU A 55 -3.79 -0.78 -2.86
N LEU A 56 -3.52 -0.41 -1.62
CA LEU A 56 -2.87 -1.25 -0.62
C LEU A 56 -3.76 -1.38 0.61
N ASP A 57 -4.12 -2.61 0.95
CA ASP A 57 -4.60 -2.98 2.28
C ASP A 57 -3.52 -3.78 2.99
N LEU A 58 -3.14 -3.32 4.17
CA LEU A 58 -2.03 -3.88 4.93
C LEU A 58 -2.41 -4.07 6.39
N ALA A 59 -2.09 -5.23 6.94
CA ALA A 59 -2.09 -5.48 8.38
C ALA A 59 -0.85 -6.30 8.75
N LEU A 60 -0.06 -5.75 9.65
CA LEU A 60 1.22 -6.33 10.07
C LEU A 60 1.28 -6.49 11.58
N THR A 61 2.05 -7.49 12.03
CA THR A 61 2.46 -7.66 13.42
C THR A 61 3.95 -7.42 13.55
N PHE A 62 4.35 -6.64 14.54
CA PHE A 62 5.75 -6.33 14.80
C PHE A 62 6.44 -7.42 15.62
N LYS A 63 7.70 -7.68 15.30
CA LYS A 63 8.54 -8.61 16.04
C LYS A 63 9.13 -7.99 17.30
N VAL A 64 9.39 -6.69 17.26
CA VAL A 64 9.98 -5.91 18.35
C VAL A 64 9.12 -4.69 18.66
N GLU A 65 9.31 -4.14 19.84
CA GLU A 65 8.66 -2.90 20.24
C GLU A 65 8.92 -1.77 19.23
N GLN A 66 7.87 -1.02 18.91
CA GLN A 66 7.95 0.17 18.07
C GLN A 66 7.93 1.41 18.95
N VAL A 67 9.10 1.99 19.13
CA VAL A 67 9.30 3.14 20.02
C VAL A 67 8.69 4.40 19.44
N THR A 68 8.13 5.24 20.30
CA THR A 68 7.59 6.56 19.93
C THR A 68 8.66 7.44 19.28
N GLY A 69 8.27 8.15 18.23
CA GLY A 69 9.14 9.07 17.51
C GLY A 69 10.11 8.41 16.52
N VAL A 70 10.04 7.09 16.37
CA VAL A 70 10.94 6.34 15.49
C VAL A 70 10.26 5.97 14.19
N LYS A 71 10.98 6.17 13.09
CA LYS A 71 10.60 5.73 11.75
C LYS A 71 11.29 4.39 11.45
N SER A 72 10.49 3.36 11.23
CA SER A 72 10.99 2.01 10.93
C SER A 72 10.66 1.63 9.49
N LYS A 73 11.66 1.12 8.77
CA LYS A 73 11.40 0.50 7.46
C LYS A 73 10.71 -0.84 7.69
N ILE A 74 9.59 -1.05 7.03
CA ILE A 74 8.76 -2.24 7.20
C ILE A 74 8.66 -3.08 5.93
N GLY A 75 9.04 -2.55 4.78
CA GLY A 75 8.99 -3.31 3.54
C GLY A 75 9.37 -2.53 2.31
N THR A 76 9.16 -3.18 1.17
CA THR A 76 9.37 -2.62 -0.17
C THR A 76 8.26 -3.05 -1.11
N ILE A 77 7.90 -2.19 -2.04
CA ILE A 77 6.98 -2.47 -3.14
C ILE A 77 7.74 -2.53 -4.48
N SER A 78 7.15 -3.22 -5.46
CA SER A 78 7.79 -3.42 -6.75
C SER A 78 7.83 -2.16 -7.61
N SER A 79 8.76 -2.11 -8.55
CA SER A 79 8.96 -0.98 -9.46
C SER A 79 7.75 -0.66 -10.35
N GLY A 80 6.90 -1.64 -10.64
CA GLY A 80 5.73 -1.47 -11.52
C GLY A 80 4.56 -0.69 -10.90
N ILE A 81 4.64 -0.33 -9.62
CA ILE A 81 3.57 0.33 -8.88
C ILE A 81 4.06 1.48 -8.00
N LEU A 82 5.23 2.01 -8.30
CA LEU A 82 5.81 3.12 -7.52
C LEU A 82 4.93 4.37 -7.56
N PRO A 83 4.74 5.04 -6.43
CA PRO A 83 3.97 6.28 -6.40
C PRO A 83 4.74 7.43 -7.07
N ARG A 84 4.00 8.33 -7.69
CA ARG A 84 4.56 9.53 -8.35
C ARG A 84 5.13 10.54 -7.36
N CYS A 85 4.63 10.54 -6.15
CA CYS A 85 5.10 11.37 -5.03
C CYS A 85 5.07 10.53 -3.76
N GLU A 86 5.77 10.96 -2.73
CA GLU A 86 5.71 10.28 -1.44
C GLU A 86 4.27 10.25 -0.91
N ILE A 87 3.85 9.08 -0.45
CA ILE A 87 2.55 8.83 0.16
C ILE A 87 2.70 8.81 1.67
N SER A 88 1.80 9.49 2.36
CA SER A 88 1.66 9.43 3.80
C SER A 88 0.18 9.22 4.15
N VAL A 89 -0.12 8.15 4.84
CA VAL A 89 -1.48 7.82 5.28
C VAL A 89 -1.50 7.47 6.75
N PRO A 90 -2.57 7.83 7.48
CA PRO A 90 -2.72 7.44 8.87
C PRO A 90 -2.85 5.92 8.99
N THR A 91 -2.37 5.37 10.09
CA THR A 91 -2.53 3.97 10.44
C THR A 91 -3.26 3.79 11.75
N SER A 92 -3.90 2.63 11.91
CA SER A 92 -4.40 2.17 13.20
C SER A 92 -3.41 1.19 13.81
N SER A 93 -3.20 1.26 15.10
CA SER A 93 -2.39 0.29 15.84
C SER A 93 -3.26 -0.61 16.72
N PHE A 94 -2.76 -1.80 17.04
CA PHE A 94 -3.44 -2.74 17.93
C PHE A 94 -2.45 -3.41 18.88
N ALA A 95 -2.95 -3.73 20.08
CA ALA A 95 -2.20 -4.42 21.11
C ALA A 95 -1.88 -5.88 20.71
N PRO A 96 -0.91 -6.52 21.38
CA PRO A 96 -0.64 -7.94 21.17
C PRO A 96 -1.91 -8.78 21.34
N ASN A 97 -2.11 -9.71 20.41
CA ASN A 97 -3.27 -10.62 20.38
C ASN A 97 -4.64 -9.96 20.17
N ALA A 98 -4.71 -8.66 19.93
CA ALA A 98 -5.94 -8.00 19.56
C ALA A 98 -6.22 -8.18 18.05
N THR A 99 -7.48 -8.42 17.72
CA THR A 99 -7.95 -8.50 16.33
C THR A 99 -8.44 -7.17 15.80
N ASN A 100 -8.78 -6.26 16.69
CA ASN A 100 -9.29 -4.93 16.35
C ASN A 100 -8.30 -3.84 16.76
N PRO A 101 -8.23 -2.73 16.01
CA PRO A 101 -7.43 -1.58 16.39
C PRO A 101 -7.89 -1.02 17.74
N ASN A 102 -6.96 -0.75 18.63
CA ASN A 102 -7.22 -0.12 19.94
C ASN A 102 -7.25 1.40 19.90
N GLY A 103 -7.54 1.97 18.78
CA GLY A 103 -7.57 3.43 18.66
C GLY A 103 -6.29 3.95 18.03
N THR A 104 -5.95 4.90 18.09
CA THR A 104 -5.57 6.18 17.71
C THR A 104 -4.20 6.28 17.06
N ALA A 105 -4.25 6.58 16.21
CA ALA A 105 -4.15 7.38 15.16
C ALA A 105 -3.12 8.53 14.99
N ASN A 106 -2.00 8.49 15.61
CA ASN A 106 -0.89 9.37 15.30
C ASN A 106 0.32 8.63 14.74
N ALA A 107 0.09 7.49 14.15
CA ALA A 107 1.10 6.77 13.39
C ALA A 107 0.76 6.86 11.90
N GLU A 108 1.77 6.82 11.06
CA GLU A 108 1.60 6.93 9.62
C GLU A 108 2.43 5.90 8.86
N LEU A 109 1.86 5.43 7.75
CA LEU A 109 2.57 4.68 6.74
C LEU A 109 3.09 5.67 5.69
N ARG A 110 4.36 5.58 5.37
CA ARG A 110 4.99 6.35 4.28
C ARG A 110 5.51 5.43 3.21
N ILE A 111 5.20 5.75 1.95
CA ILE A 111 5.69 5.03 0.78
C ILE A 111 6.47 6.03 -0.07
N THR A 112 7.75 5.79 -0.23
CA THR A 112 8.64 6.65 -1.01
C THR A 112 8.55 6.36 -2.51
N THR A 113 8.96 7.29 -3.32
CA THR A 113 8.94 7.16 -4.80
C THR A 113 9.87 6.06 -5.32
N ASP A 114 10.83 5.59 -4.52
CA ASP A 114 11.70 4.45 -4.80
C ASP A 114 11.18 3.11 -4.21
N GLY A 115 9.96 3.11 -3.67
CA GLY A 115 9.26 1.91 -3.22
C GLY A 115 9.60 1.44 -1.80
N LYS A 116 10.33 2.21 -1.02
CA LYS A 116 10.54 1.89 0.39
C LYS A 116 9.31 2.24 1.20
N VAL A 117 8.93 1.35 2.10
CA VAL A 117 7.77 1.53 2.98
C VAL A 117 8.24 1.66 4.41
N TYR A 118 7.82 2.74 5.05
CA TYR A 118 8.15 3.06 6.43
C TYR A 118 6.89 3.19 7.27
N TRP A 119 6.99 2.81 8.52
CA TRP A 119 6.01 3.13 9.53
C TRP A 119 6.63 4.05 10.58
N TYR A 120 5.94 5.13 10.87
CA TYR A 120 6.36 6.12 11.85
C TYR A 120 5.38 6.11 13.02
N ASN A 121 5.88 5.73 14.20
CA ASN A 121 5.10 5.76 15.41
C ASN A 121 5.18 7.16 16.03
N SER A 122 4.16 7.96 15.83
CA SER A 122 3.99 9.27 16.46
C SER A 122 2.95 9.24 17.58
N THR A 123 2.56 8.06 18.04
CA THR A 123 1.67 7.91 19.21
C THR A 123 2.37 8.34 20.50
N ALA A 124 1.60 8.63 21.53
CA ALA A 124 2.15 8.99 22.84
C ALA A 124 2.85 7.82 23.55
N SER A 125 2.65 6.60 23.07
CA SER A 125 3.18 5.38 23.68
C SER A 125 3.83 4.50 22.63
N SER A 126 4.81 3.69 23.03
CA SER A 126 5.35 2.63 22.17
C SER A 126 4.30 1.53 21.93
N ILE A 127 4.45 0.85 20.81
CA ILE A 127 3.67 -0.36 20.49
C ILE A 127 4.53 -1.56 20.90
N PRO A 128 4.08 -2.39 21.84
CA PRO A 128 4.89 -3.52 22.30
C PRO A 128 5.10 -4.57 21.21
N ALA A 129 6.11 -5.41 21.39
CA ALA A 129 6.32 -6.58 20.54
C ALA A 129 5.04 -7.42 20.44
N ASN A 130 4.77 -8.00 19.27
CA ASN A 130 3.54 -8.68 18.90
C ASN A 130 2.29 -7.78 18.78
N GLY A 131 2.41 -6.50 19.02
CA GLY A 131 1.43 -5.53 18.55
C GLY A 131 1.55 -5.32 17.04
N GLY A 132 0.65 -4.57 16.46
CA GLY A 132 0.63 -4.39 15.01
C GLY A 132 -0.01 -3.10 14.54
N MET A 133 -0.14 -3.00 13.22
CA MET A 133 -0.76 -1.88 12.55
C MET A 133 -1.64 -2.34 11.39
N LYS A 134 -2.62 -1.50 11.07
CA LYS A 134 -3.40 -1.58 9.83
C LYS A 134 -3.30 -0.27 9.08
N ALA A 135 -3.20 -0.36 7.77
CA ALA A 135 -3.17 0.79 6.88
C ALA A 135 -3.95 0.50 5.59
N HIS A 136 -4.55 1.54 5.07
CA HIS A 136 -5.10 1.55 3.72
C HIS A 136 -4.52 2.74 2.98
N ALA A 137 -3.97 2.51 1.80
CA ALA A 137 -3.38 3.55 0.97
C ALA A 137 -3.80 3.41 -0.48
N VAL A 138 -4.01 4.55 -1.14
CA VAL A 138 -4.28 4.62 -2.57
C VAL A 138 -3.36 5.67 -3.19
N TRP A 139 -2.78 5.36 -4.35
CA TRP A 139 -1.93 6.33 -5.06
C TRP A 139 -2.01 6.14 -6.57
N ILE A 140 -1.46 7.12 -7.28
CA ILE A 140 -1.28 7.07 -8.73
C ILE A 140 0.17 6.69 -9.02
N THR A 141 0.37 5.66 -9.81
CA THR A 141 1.69 5.25 -10.32
C THR A 141 2.02 5.94 -11.66
N ASN A 142 3.26 5.92 -12.03
CA ASN A 142 3.73 6.43 -13.33
C ASN A 142 3.23 5.62 -14.53
#